data_497f9bc462ef6de3934b981f6414200e
#
_entry.id   497f9bc462ef6de3934b981f6414200e
#
_cell.length_a   1.000
_cell.length_b   1.000
_cell.length_c   1.000
_cell.angle_alpha   90.00
_cell.angle_beta   90.00
_cell.angle_gamma   90.00
#
_symmetry.space_group_name_H-M   'P 1'
#
loop_
_entity.id
_entity.type
_entity.pdbx_description
1 polymer ?
#
loop_
_entity_poly.entity_id
_entity_poly.type
_entity_poly.pdbx_seq_one_letter_code
_entity_poly.pdbx_strand_id
1 'polypeptide(L)'
;MIKNLNTRKLAVTPSHKKAMMRNMTTSLFLHEQITTTIPRAKEVVRFAEKLLTKAKPADLNAKKAIYADISNKDVVKKVFDVLVPRYKERNGGYTQILKLGTRKGDSAQMAIVKLVI
;
A
#
# COMPACT_ATOMS: atom_id res chain seq x y z
N MET A 1 -11.41 -7.12 27.60
CA MET A 1 -10.14 -7.44 26.96
C MET A 1 -9.71 -6.32 26.04
N ILE A 2 -8.52 -5.84 26.25
CA ILE A 2 -7.97 -4.77 25.42
C ILE A 2 -7.35 -5.40 24.18
N LYS A 3 -7.77 -4.91 23.04
CA LYS A 3 -7.17 -5.33 21.78
C LYS A 3 -6.41 -4.15 21.22
N ASN A 4 -5.11 -4.23 21.25
CA ASN A 4 -4.26 -3.24 20.61
C ASN A 4 -4.30 -3.46 19.10
N LEU A 5 -5.41 -3.05 18.50
CA LEU A 5 -5.57 -3.19 17.07
C LEU A 5 -4.93 -1.98 16.40
N ASN A 6 -3.71 -2.17 15.92
CA ASN A 6 -3.06 -1.15 15.11
C ASN A 6 -3.68 -1.05 13.72
N THR A 7 -4.57 -1.97 13.37
CA THR A 7 -5.22 -2.01 12.06
C THR A 7 -6.70 -1.72 12.17
N ARG A 8 -7.26 -1.12 11.13
CA ARG A 8 -8.69 -0.80 11.02
C ARG A 8 -9.40 -1.91 10.29
N LYS A 9 -10.63 -2.23 10.74
CA LYS A 9 -11.45 -3.26 10.09
C LYS A 9 -12.08 -2.77 8.79
N LEU A 10 -12.26 -1.47 8.61
CA LEU A 10 -12.87 -0.84 7.44
C LEU A 10 -14.28 -1.35 7.12
N ALA A 11 -15.00 -1.82 8.15
CA ALA A 11 -16.38 -2.33 8.07
C ALA A 11 -16.54 -3.48 7.06
N VAL A 12 -15.51 -4.29 6.83
CA VAL A 12 -15.52 -5.43 5.91
C VAL A 12 -14.95 -6.66 6.59
N THR A 13 -15.23 -7.84 6.01
CA THR A 13 -14.67 -9.09 6.53
C THR A 13 -13.15 -9.11 6.36
N PRO A 14 -12.41 -9.90 7.19
CA PRO A 14 -10.96 -9.97 7.05
C PRO A 14 -10.48 -10.39 5.67
N SER A 15 -11.15 -11.35 5.02
CA SER A 15 -10.77 -11.78 3.68
C SER A 15 -11.01 -10.69 2.64
N HIS A 16 -12.12 -9.96 2.75
CA HIS A 16 -12.41 -8.82 1.88
C HIS A 16 -11.39 -7.71 2.08
N LYS A 17 -11.04 -7.41 3.34
CA LYS A 17 -10.04 -6.39 3.64
C LYS A 17 -8.69 -6.74 3.02
N LYS A 18 -8.27 -8.00 3.13
CA LYS A 18 -7.00 -8.45 2.57
C LYS A 18 -6.97 -8.30 1.05
N ALA A 19 -8.06 -8.69 0.38
CA ALA A 19 -8.16 -8.52 -1.08
C ALA A 19 -8.15 -7.05 -1.46
N MET A 20 -8.86 -6.20 -0.72
CA MET A 20 -8.90 -4.77 -0.96
C MET A 20 -7.50 -4.13 -0.82
N MET A 21 -6.77 -4.49 0.24
CA MET A 21 -5.42 -3.98 0.46
C MET A 21 -4.46 -4.41 -0.66
N ARG A 22 -4.55 -5.66 -1.09
CA ARG A 22 -3.74 -6.16 -2.21
C ARG A 22 -4.03 -5.41 -3.49
N ASN A 23 -5.30 -5.19 -3.81
CA ASN A 23 -5.70 -4.48 -5.02
C ASN A 23 -5.29 -3.01 -4.99
N MET A 24 -5.49 -2.35 -3.86
CA MET A 24 -5.09 -0.95 -3.70
C MET A 24 -3.58 -0.77 -3.80
N THR A 25 -2.82 -1.68 -3.19
CA THR A 25 -1.36 -1.65 -3.25
C THR A 25 -0.86 -1.89 -4.67
N THR A 26 -1.48 -2.81 -5.40
CA THR A 26 -1.17 -3.05 -6.81
C THR A 26 -1.38 -1.78 -7.63
N SER A 27 -2.51 -1.11 -7.43
CA SER A 27 -2.79 0.16 -8.12
C SER A 27 -1.80 1.25 -7.73
N LEU A 28 -1.45 1.33 -6.46
CA LEU A 28 -0.49 2.32 -5.97
C LEU A 28 0.88 2.12 -6.62
N PHE A 29 1.36 0.89 -6.68
CA PHE A 29 2.66 0.61 -7.30
C PHE A 29 2.64 0.84 -8.81
N LEU A 30 1.52 0.52 -9.46
CA LEU A 30 1.38 0.71 -10.91
C LEU A 30 1.32 2.19 -11.29
N HIS A 31 0.47 2.95 -10.64
CA HIS A 31 0.21 4.35 -10.98
C HIS A 31 1.02 5.34 -10.14
N GLU A 32 1.67 4.88 -9.09
CA GLU A 32 2.43 5.66 -8.11
C GLU A 32 1.60 6.64 -7.30
N GLN A 33 0.31 6.75 -7.55
CA GLN A 33 -0.62 7.48 -6.68
C GLN A 33 -2.04 6.93 -6.83
N ILE A 34 -2.80 6.97 -5.75
CA ILE A 34 -4.22 6.61 -5.75
C ILE A 34 -4.98 7.61 -4.89
N THR A 35 -6.27 7.78 -5.19
CA THR A 35 -7.17 8.61 -4.40
C THR A 35 -8.16 7.71 -3.67
N THR A 36 -8.28 7.88 -2.36
CA THR A 36 -9.18 7.05 -1.55
C THR A 36 -9.59 7.83 -0.29
N THR A 37 -10.42 7.20 0.57
CA THR A 37 -10.78 7.80 1.86
C THR A 37 -9.58 7.74 2.81
N ILE A 38 -9.56 8.63 3.81
CA ILE A 38 -8.44 8.69 4.77
C ILE A 38 -8.24 7.38 5.54
N PRO A 39 -9.27 6.70 6.08
CA PRO A 39 -9.04 5.43 6.77
C PRO A 39 -8.41 4.37 5.87
N ARG A 40 -8.86 4.25 4.63
CA ARG A 40 -8.27 3.31 3.67
C ARG A 40 -6.85 3.71 3.29
N ALA A 41 -6.60 5.01 3.14
CA ALA A 41 -5.26 5.52 2.84
C ALA A 41 -4.27 5.11 3.91
N LYS A 42 -4.62 5.27 5.18
CA LYS A 42 -3.74 4.90 6.28
C LYS A 42 -3.44 3.41 6.32
N GLU A 43 -4.43 2.57 6.02
CA GLU A 43 -4.23 1.12 5.99
C GLU A 43 -3.39 0.67 4.79
N VAL A 44 -3.63 1.24 3.60
CA VAL A 44 -2.84 0.85 2.43
C VAL A 44 -1.39 1.30 2.55
N VAL A 45 -1.13 2.42 3.21
CA VAL A 45 0.24 2.87 3.47
C VAL A 45 1.00 1.84 4.31
N ARG A 46 0.39 1.34 5.37
CA ARG A 46 1.01 0.31 6.20
C ARG A 46 1.33 -0.94 5.41
N PHE A 47 0.37 -1.40 4.62
CA PHE A 47 0.52 -2.61 3.82
C PHE A 47 1.61 -2.44 2.76
N ALA A 48 1.57 -1.32 2.03
CA ALA A 48 2.54 -1.04 0.97
C ALA A 48 3.96 -0.88 1.51
N GLU A 49 4.12 -0.19 2.62
CA GLU A 49 5.45 0.00 3.19
C GLU A 49 6.06 -1.30 3.70
N LYS A 50 5.25 -2.18 4.29
CA LYS A 50 5.72 -3.51 4.68
C LYS A 50 6.18 -4.31 3.47
N LEU A 51 5.43 -4.26 2.38
CA LEU A 51 5.81 -4.96 1.14
C LEU A 51 7.12 -4.42 0.56
N LEU A 52 7.27 -3.11 0.50
CA LEU A 52 8.50 -2.50 -0.01
C LEU A 52 9.71 -2.87 0.84
N THR A 53 9.55 -2.88 2.15
CA THR A 53 10.63 -3.31 3.06
C THR A 53 11.01 -4.76 2.81
N LYS A 54 10.02 -5.64 2.62
CA LYS A 54 10.28 -7.05 2.31
C LYS A 54 10.95 -7.25 0.96
N ALA A 55 10.67 -6.36 0.00
CA ALA A 55 11.21 -6.45 -1.34
C ALA A 55 12.68 -5.98 -1.43
N LYS A 56 13.13 -5.17 -0.49
CA LYS A 56 14.46 -4.54 -0.58
C LYS A 56 15.64 -5.50 -0.75
N PRO A 57 15.69 -6.67 -0.06
CA PRO A 57 16.77 -7.63 -0.29
C PRO A 57 16.83 -8.16 -1.72
N ALA A 58 15.72 -8.14 -2.44
CA ALA A 58 15.61 -8.56 -3.85
C ALA A 58 16.09 -10.00 -4.11
N ASP A 59 16.02 -10.86 -3.10
CA ASP A 59 16.36 -12.27 -3.24
C ASP A 59 15.13 -13.12 -3.61
N LEU A 60 15.31 -14.42 -3.69
CA LEU A 60 14.20 -15.32 -4.04
C LEU A 60 13.08 -15.27 -3.00
N ASN A 61 13.42 -15.21 -1.72
CA ASN A 61 12.42 -15.12 -0.65
C ASN A 61 11.62 -13.82 -0.74
N ALA A 62 12.29 -12.70 -1.04
CA ALA A 62 11.61 -11.42 -1.25
C ALA A 62 10.63 -11.50 -2.42
N LYS A 63 11.04 -12.10 -3.54
CA LYS A 63 10.17 -12.26 -4.70
C LYS A 63 8.95 -13.11 -4.37
N LYS A 64 9.12 -14.22 -3.65
CA LYS A 64 7.99 -15.06 -3.21
C LYS A 64 7.03 -14.29 -2.31
N ALA A 65 7.55 -13.49 -1.37
CA ALA A 65 6.72 -12.71 -0.47
C ALA A 65 5.87 -11.69 -1.24
N ILE A 66 6.46 -11.03 -2.24
CA ILE A 66 5.73 -10.05 -3.05
C ILE A 66 4.68 -10.73 -3.93
N TYR A 67 5.02 -11.86 -4.58
CA TYR A 67 4.06 -12.61 -5.37
C TYR A 67 2.88 -13.14 -4.58
N ALA A 68 3.04 -13.38 -3.29
CA ALA A 68 1.94 -13.80 -2.43
C ALA A 68 0.86 -12.72 -2.31
N ASP A 69 1.23 -11.45 -2.41
CA ASP A 69 0.29 -10.34 -2.26
C ASP A 69 -0.03 -9.63 -3.56
N ILE A 70 0.86 -9.63 -4.53
CA ILE A 70 0.67 -8.95 -5.81
C ILE A 70 0.73 -9.99 -6.92
N SER A 71 -0.42 -10.27 -7.53
CA SER A 71 -0.51 -11.28 -8.59
C SER A 71 -0.13 -10.75 -9.97
N ASN A 72 -0.16 -9.44 -10.17
CA ASN A 72 0.18 -8.83 -11.46
C ASN A 72 1.68 -8.87 -11.69
N LYS A 73 2.13 -9.63 -12.69
CA LYS A 73 3.55 -9.81 -12.97
C LYS A 73 4.24 -8.51 -13.36
N ASP A 74 3.56 -7.64 -14.08
CA ASP A 74 4.14 -6.36 -14.51
C ASP A 74 4.39 -5.45 -13.32
N VAL A 75 3.48 -5.45 -12.35
CA VAL A 75 3.65 -4.66 -11.12
C VAL A 75 4.78 -5.23 -10.28
N VAL A 76 4.89 -6.54 -10.14
CA VAL A 76 6.00 -7.17 -9.42
C VAL A 76 7.33 -6.81 -10.08
N LYS A 77 7.39 -6.86 -11.39
CA LYS A 77 8.59 -6.46 -12.12
C LYS A 77 8.94 -5.00 -11.84
N LYS A 78 7.96 -4.11 -11.85
CA LYS A 78 8.19 -2.70 -11.51
C LYS A 78 8.73 -2.54 -10.09
N VAL A 79 8.20 -3.29 -9.12
CA VAL A 79 8.68 -3.23 -7.75
C VAL A 79 10.19 -3.50 -7.68
N PHE A 80 10.64 -4.59 -8.31
CA PHE A 80 12.06 -4.95 -8.24
C PHE A 80 12.96 -4.13 -9.15
N ASP A 81 12.46 -3.69 -10.31
CA ASP A 81 13.28 -2.95 -11.27
C ASP A 81 13.35 -1.46 -10.98
N VAL A 82 12.29 -0.87 -10.42
CA VAL A 82 12.16 0.57 -10.24
C VAL A 82 12.08 0.97 -8.77
N LEU A 83 11.16 0.37 -8.01
CA LEU A 83 10.88 0.82 -6.65
C LEU A 83 11.96 0.42 -5.66
N VAL A 84 12.45 -0.81 -5.73
CA VAL A 84 13.51 -1.28 -4.84
C VAL A 84 14.79 -0.44 -5.01
N PRO A 85 15.29 -0.20 -6.24
CA PRO A 85 16.44 0.69 -6.40
C PRO A 85 16.17 2.12 -5.93
N ARG A 86 14.96 2.62 -6.14
CA ARG A 86 14.61 3.99 -5.72
C ARG A 86 14.69 4.16 -4.21
N TYR A 87 14.27 3.15 -3.44
CA TYR A 87 14.18 3.24 -1.98
C TYR A 87 15.28 2.48 -1.24
N LYS A 88 16.31 2.06 -1.94
CA LYS A 88 17.36 1.21 -1.36
C LYS A 88 17.96 1.80 -0.09
N GLU A 89 18.18 3.10 -0.06
CA GLU A 89 18.82 3.78 1.06
C GLU A 89 17.82 4.44 2.01
N ARG A 90 16.53 4.29 1.75
CA ARG A 90 15.49 4.88 2.59
C ARG A 90 14.97 3.84 3.58
N ASN A 91 14.98 4.17 4.86
CA ASN A 91 14.57 3.25 5.93
C ASN A 91 13.11 3.48 6.32
N GLY A 92 12.17 3.19 5.41
CA GLY A 92 10.75 3.45 5.61
C GLY A 92 10.35 4.82 5.06
N GLY A 93 9.08 5.19 5.25
CA GLY A 93 8.59 6.46 4.75
C GLY A 93 8.57 6.54 3.24
N TYR A 94 8.20 5.45 2.56
CA TYR A 94 8.17 5.39 1.09
C TYR A 94 6.94 6.04 0.48
N THR A 95 5.95 6.34 1.30
CA THR A 95 4.66 6.87 0.84
C THR A 95 4.34 8.19 1.52
N GLN A 96 3.44 8.95 0.91
CA GLN A 96 2.98 10.22 1.42
C GLN A 96 1.47 10.28 1.28
N ILE A 97 0.77 10.79 2.31
CA ILE A 97 -0.67 11.00 2.27
C ILE A 97 -0.93 12.50 2.21
N LEU A 98 -1.69 12.93 1.18
CA LEU A 98 -2.10 14.30 1.01
C LEU A 98 -3.61 14.37 1.16
N LYS A 99 -4.11 15.14 2.13
CA LYS A 99 -5.54 15.29 2.39
C LYS A 99 -6.17 16.19 1.33
N LEU A 100 -7.29 15.75 0.74
CA LEU A 100 -7.99 16.50 -0.30
C LEU A 100 -9.20 17.28 0.21
N GLY A 101 -9.80 16.88 1.33
CA GLY A 101 -11.05 17.44 1.83
C GLY A 101 -12.18 16.43 1.71
N THR A 102 -13.42 16.91 1.68
CA THR A 102 -14.60 16.05 1.68
C THR A 102 -15.08 15.71 0.28
N ARG A 103 -15.60 14.49 0.11
CA ARG A 103 -16.19 14.05 -1.13
C ARG A 103 -17.65 14.51 -1.21
N LYS A 104 -18.09 14.94 -2.40
CA LYS A 104 -19.50 15.26 -2.61
C LYS A 104 -20.33 13.99 -2.47
N GLY A 105 -21.51 14.13 -1.90
CA GLY A 105 -22.45 13.03 -1.74
C GLY A 105 -22.50 12.51 -0.32
N ASP A 106 -21.42 11.98 0.23
CA ASP A 106 -21.40 11.40 1.57
C ASP A 106 -20.47 12.12 2.54
N SER A 107 -19.83 13.21 2.11
CA SER A 107 -18.91 14.00 2.93
C SER A 107 -17.72 13.20 3.48
N ALA A 108 -17.37 12.09 2.85
CA ALA A 108 -16.19 11.30 3.26
C ALA A 108 -14.92 12.12 3.03
N GLN A 109 -14.01 12.07 4.00
CA GLN A 109 -12.73 12.75 3.85
C GLN A 109 -11.82 11.94 2.94
N MET A 110 -11.31 12.59 1.90
CA MET A 110 -10.51 11.97 0.86
C MET A 110 -9.03 12.32 1.00
N ALA A 111 -8.19 11.45 0.47
CA ALA A 111 -6.76 11.67 0.45
C ALA A 111 -6.14 11.06 -0.79
N ILE A 112 -5.00 11.60 -1.22
CA ILE A 112 -4.14 10.99 -2.21
C ILE A 112 -3.01 10.28 -1.47
N VAL A 113 -2.80 9.01 -1.77
CA VAL A 113 -1.62 8.26 -1.35
C VAL A 113 -0.68 8.22 -2.54
N LYS A 114 0.55 8.66 -2.37
CA LYS A 114 1.53 8.63 -3.46
C LYS A 114 2.86 8.10 -2.97
N LEU A 115 3.61 7.52 -3.91
CA LEU A 115 4.97 7.07 -3.63
C LEU A 115 5.91 8.28 -3.68
N VAL A 116 6.80 8.36 -2.70
CA VAL A 116 7.81 9.42 -2.65
C VAL A 116 8.84 9.17 -3.74
N ILE A 117 9.25 10.21 -4.44
CA ILE A 117 10.26 10.11 -5.49
C ILE A 117 11.66 10.30 -4.91
#